data_7ab5ec4063e1190d3165f67e80bb877f
#
_entry.id   7ab5ec4063e1190d3165f67e80bb877f
#
_cell.length_a   1.000
_cell.length_b   1.000
_cell.length_c   1.000
_cell.angle_alpha   90.00
_cell.angle_beta   90.00
_cell.angle_gamma   90.00
#
_symmetry.space_group_name_H-M   'P 1'
#
loop_
_entity.id
_entity.type
_entity.pdbx_description
1 polymer ?
#
loop_
_entity_poly.entity_id
_entity_poly.type
_entity_poly.pdbx_seq_one_letter_code
_entity_poly.pdbx_strand_id
1 'polypeptide(L)' 'SDALIQLSALRAGVLRISAREFHEELARVSRAIADAIGGKGAN' A
#
# COMPACT_ATOMS: atom_id res chain seq x y z
N SER A 1 26.59 -15.26 -5.86
CA SER A 1 27.60 -14.27 -5.53
C SER A 1 26.99 -13.16 -4.70
N ASP A 2 27.85 -12.34 -4.14
CA ASP A 2 27.39 -11.24 -3.30
C ASP A 2 26.53 -10.26 -4.05
N ALA A 3 26.86 -10.01 -5.30
CA ALA A 3 26.11 -9.06 -6.10
C ALA A 3 24.67 -9.52 -6.30
N LEU A 4 24.50 -10.81 -6.51
CA LEU A 4 23.16 -11.37 -6.70
C LEU A 4 22.36 -11.28 -5.41
N ILE A 5 23.02 -11.56 -4.29
CA ILE A 5 22.35 -11.47 -3.00
C ILE A 5 21.92 -10.05 -2.71
N GLN A 6 22.80 -9.10 -3.01
CA GLN A 6 22.49 -7.69 -2.79
C GLN A 6 21.34 -7.22 -3.67
N LEU A 7 21.33 -7.65 -4.92
CA LEU A 7 20.26 -7.30 -5.82
C LEU A 7 18.94 -7.87 -5.35
N SER A 8 18.96 -9.12 -4.87
CA SER A 8 17.76 -9.74 -4.35
C SER A 8 17.22 -9.00 -3.13
N ALA A 9 18.12 -8.57 -2.27
CA ALA A 9 17.72 -7.84 -1.07
C ALA A 9 17.12 -6.49 -1.42
N LEU A 10 17.74 -5.80 -2.40
CA LEU A 10 17.22 -4.53 -2.86
C LEU A 10 15.83 -4.69 -3.45
N ARG A 11 15.68 -5.71 -4.26
CA ARG A 11 14.40 -5.97 -4.91
C ARG A 11 13.33 -6.25 -3.88
N ALA A 12 13.64 -7.06 -2.89
CA ALA A 12 12.68 -7.37 -1.84
C ALA A 12 12.31 -6.12 -1.06
N GLY A 13 13.28 -5.26 -0.80
CA GLY A 13 13.01 -4.02 -0.11
C GLY A 13 12.11 -3.09 -0.89
N VAL A 14 12.37 -2.97 -2.19
CA VAL A 14 11.54 -2.13 -3.05
C VAL A 14 10.12 -2.66 -3.09
N LEU A 15 9.96 -3.99 -3.23
CA LEU A 15 8.64 -4.58 -3.26
C LEU A 15 7.88 -4.36 -1.96
N ARG A 16 8.60 -4.43 -0.85
CA ARG A 16 7.96 -4.24 0.45
C ARG A 16 7.47 -2.80 0.61
N ILE A 17 8.26 -1.85 0.19
CA ILE A 17 7.88 -0.44 0.26
C ILE A 17 6.69 -0.18 -0.66
N SER A 18 6.71 -0.74 -1.85
CA SER A 18 5.62 -0.57 -2.80
C SER A 18 4.33 -1.16 -2.28
N ALA A 19 4.40 -2.33 -1.68
CA ALA A 19 3.22 -2.98 -1.11
C ALA A 19 2.64 -2.14 0.02
N ARG A 20 3.50 -1.59 0.84
CA ARG A 20 3.06 -0.75 1.94
C ARG A 20 2.36 0.49 1.44
N GLU A 21 2.94 1.14 0.45
CA GLU A 21 2.34 2.33 -0.12
C GLU A 21 1.02 2.02 -0.79
N PHE A 22 0.95 0.87 -1.43
CA PHE A 22 -0.29 0.44 -2.05
C PHE A 22 -1.37 0.23 -1.01
N HIS A 23 -1.02 -0.40 0.10
CA HIS A 23 -1.95 -0.61 1.19
C HIS A 23 -2.45 0.69 1.78
N GLU A 24 -1.55 1.64 1.94
CA GLU A 24 -1.93 2.94 2.48
C GLU A 24 -2.86 3.67 1.55
N GLU A 25 -2.61 3.55 0.26
CA GLU A 25 -3.47 4.19 -0.73
C GLU A 25 -4.84 3.54 -0.75
N LEU A 26 -4.88 2.23 -0.68
CA LEU A 26 -6.15 1.51 -0.61
C LEU A 26 -6.96 1.92 0.60
N ALA A 27 -6.30 2.06 1.72
CA ALA A 27 -6.97 2.45 2.95
C ALA A 27 -7.58 3.84 2.80
N ARG A 28 -6.84 4.76 2.17
CA ARG A 28 -7.34 6.11 1.95
C ARG A 28 -8.57 6.11 1.05
N VAL A 29 -8.48 5.37 -0.05
CA VAL A 29 -9.57 5.31 -1.01
C VAL A 29 -10.79 4.64 -0.38
N SER A 30 -10.57 3.56 0.34
CA SER A 30 -11.66 2.86 1.00
C SER A 30 -12.38 3.76 1.99
N ARG A 31 -11.61 4.53 2.73
CA ARG A 31 -12.19 5.44 3.70
C ARG A 31 -12.99 6.54 3.02
N ALA A 32 -12.45 7.06 1.92
CA ALA A 32 -13.14 8.10 1.18
C ALA A 32 -14.47 7.59 0.64
N ILE A 33 -14.46 6.36 0.13
CA ILE A 33 -15.67 5.76 -0.39
C ILE A 33 -16.67 5.53 0.74
N ALA A 34 -16.21 5.01 1.85
CA ALA A 34 -17.09 4.76 3.00
C ALA A 34 -17.70 6.06 3.50
N ASP A 35 -16.91 7.11 3.56
CA ASP A 35 -17.42 8.41 4.00
C ASP A 35 -18.46 8.94 3.04
N ALA A 36 -18.22 8.79 1.75
CA ALA A 36 -19.14 9.29 0.75
C ALA A 36 -20.47 8.54 0.77
N ILE A 37 -20.41 7.25 1.04
CA ILE A 37 -21.61 6.41 1.02
C ILE A 37 -22.27 6.38 2.39
N GLY A 38 -21.51 5.93 3.39
CA GLY A 38 -22.06 5.65 4.69
C GLY A 38 -22.18 6.87 5.58
N GLY A 39 -21.19 7.70 5.55
CA GLY A 39 -21.15 8.84 6.45
C GLY A 39 -22.35 9.75 6.26
N LYS A 40 -22.65 10.03 5.03
CA LYS A 40 -23.77 10.90 4.73
C LYS A 40 -25.10 10.19 4.89
N GLY A 41 -25.12 8.96 4.47
CA GLY A 41 -26.36 8.19 4.55
C GLY A 41 -26.77 7.92 5.97
N ALA A 42 -25.80 7.76 6.83
CA ALA A 42 -26.09 7.43 8.21
C ALA A 42 -26.87 8.55 8.92
N ASN A 43 -26.71 9.71 8.42
CA ASN A 43 -27.39 10.84 9.01
C ASN A 43 -28.65 11.19 8.30
#